data_90894fbd4caa44beb7394abbedf79fe6
#
_entry.id   90894fbd4caa44beb7394abbedf79fe6
#
_cell.length_a   1.000
_cell.length_b   1.000
_cell.length_c   1.000
_cell.angle_alpha   90.00
_cell.angle_beta   90.00
_cell.angle_gamma   90.00
#
_symmetry.space_group_name_H-M   'P 1'
#
loop_
_entity.id
_entity.type
_entity.pdbx_description
1 polymer ?
#
loop_
_entity_poly.entity_id
_entity_poly.type
_entity_poly.pdbx_seq_one_letter_code
_entity_poly.pdbx_strand_id
1 'polypeptide(L)'
;MIPRAVAMTLLLAGGGADATLTRVPLSDLQVTEGRVAPAPDGGLRLEEPKIRAVARRTGGPVAELRFTYLGPTAKQLPLSSGEMRSQVGLKLRAEDGCNLLYAMWRIEPKPGLVVSLKRNPGQHRSDDCGNGGYTNLRPKRGARIGAFLSGERHTIRAEQRGDELRVLIDGQPAWEGVLPPEATSLQGPAGFRSDNGRYQLELLVSER
;
A
#
# COMPACT_ATOMS: atom_id res chain seq x y z
N MET A 1 -5.82 -46.30 42.56
CA MET A 1 -5.88 -45.86 41.14
C MET A 1 -6.63 -44.56 41.12
N ILE A 2 -5.95 -43.43 40.87
CA ILE A 2 -6.56 -42.10 40.84
C ILE A 2 -6.57 -41.68 39.36
N PRO A 3 -7.70 -41.29 38.74
CA PRO A 3 -7.74 -40.89 37.36
C PRO A 3 -7.18 -39.44 37.20
N ARG A 4 -6.22 -39.27 36.32
CA ARG A 4 -5.71 -37.98 35.92
C ARG A 4 -6.71 -37.31 34.96
N ALA A 5 -7.25 -36.16 35.40
CA ALA A 5 -8.03 -35.29 34.53
C ALA A 5 -7.08 -34.57 33.54
N VAL A 6 -7.31 -34.75 32.25
CA VAL A 6 -6.66 -34.00 31.17
C VAL A 6 -7.44 -32.70 31.00
N ALA A 7 -6.80 -31.58 31.34
CA ALA A 7 -7.36 -30.27 31.08
C ALA A 7 -7.11 -29.94 29.58
N MET A 8 -8.19 -29.90 28.81
CA MET A 8 -8.22 -29.48 27.41
C MET A 8 -8.26 -27.94 27.37
N THR A 9 -7.12 -27.33 27.10
CA THR A 9 -7.04 -25.87 26.94
C THR A 9 -7.64 -25.50 25.58
N LEU A 10 -8.83 -24.88 25.62
CA LEU A 10 -9.47 -24.30 24.45
C LEU A 10 -8.68 -23.05 24.05
N LEU A 11 -7.91 -23.11 22.96
CA LEU A 11 -7.35 -21.93 22.28
C LEU A 11 -8.50 -21.19 21.60
N LEU A 12 -8.96 -20.12 22.22
CA LEU A 12 -9.84 -19.13 21.58
C LEU A 12 -9.02 -18.45 20.48
N ALA A 13 -9.20 -18.89 19.23
CA ALA A 13 -8.78 -18.13 18.06
C ALA A 13 -9.58 -16.82 18.06
N GLY A 14 -8.94 -15.72 18.41
CA GLY A 14 -9.51 -14.39 18.34
C GLY A 14 -9.80 -14.04 16.87
N GLY A 15 -10.98 -14.36 16.39
CA GLY A 15 -11.51 -13.93 15.11
C GLY A 15 -11.74 -12.42 15.17
N GLY A 16 -10.76 -11.64 14.75
CA GLY A 16 -10.98 -10.23 14.45
C GLY A 16 -12.00 -10.18 13.31
N ALA A 17 -13.13 -9.50 13.51
CA ALA A 17 -14.11 -9.26 12.47
C ALA A 17 -13.39 -8.66 11.24
N ASP A 18 -13.50 -9.34 10.10
CA ASP A 18 -12.90 -8.87 8.86
C ASP A 18 -13.59 -7.55 8.49
N ALA A 19 -12.83 -6.46 8.46
CA ALA A 19 -13.39 -5.15 8.16
C ALA A 19 -13.99 -5.18 6.75
N THR A 20 -15.26 -4.80 6.63
CA THR A 20 -15.91 -4.66 5.31
C THR A 20 -15.15 -3.64 4.49
N LEU A 21 -14.71 -4.04 3.30
CA LEU A 21 -13.98 -3.19 2.37
C LEU A 21 -14.89 -2.73 1.25
N THR A 22 -14.91 -1.42 1.00
CA THR A 22 -15.65 -0.80 -0.09
C THR A 22 -14.69 -0.31 -1.17
N ARG A 23 -15.00 -0.62 -2.44
CA ARG A 23 -14.24 -0.15 -3.60
C ARG A 23 -14.36 1.37 -3.71
N VAL A 24 -13.24 2.03 -3.95
CA VAL A 24 -13.19 3.46 -4.27
C VAL A 24 -13.36 3.64 -5.78
N PRO A 25 -14.48 4.20 -6.27
CA PRO A 25 -14.68 4.43 -7.69
C PRO A 25 -13.79 5.58 -8.20
N LEU A 26 -13.59 5.66 -9.52
CA LEU A 26 -12.76 6.70 -10.15
C LEU A 26 -13.23 8.12 -9.78
N SER A 27 -14.55 8.35 -9.66
CA SER A 27 -15.14 9.65 -9.24
C SER A 27 -14.68 10.10 -7.84
N ASP A 28 -14.38 9.13 -6.97
CA ASP A 28 -13.96 9.37 -5.58
C ASP A 28 -12.45 9.36 -5.40
N LEU A 29 -11.69 9.33 -6.51
CA LEU A 29 -10.25 9.48 -6.52
C LEU A 29 -9.86 10.92 -6.88
N GLN A 30 -8.80 11.39 -6.22
CA GLN A 30 -8.01 12.53 -6.64
C GLN A 30 -6.71 12.01 -7.26
N VAL A 31 -6.61 12.07 -8.58
CA VAL A 31 -5.38 11.74 -9.30
C VAL A 31 -4.43 12.94 -9.15
N THR A 32 -3.26 12.71 -8.56
CA THR A 32 -2.26 13.74 -8.27
C THR A 32 -1.08 13.71 -9.23
N GLU A 33 -0.89 12.62 -9.98
CA GLU A 33 0.10 12.49 -11.05
C GLU A 33 -0.33 11.42 -12.05
N GLY A 34 -0.11 11.66 -13.33
CA GLY A 34 -0.48 10.77 -14.43
C GLY A 34 -1.99 10.72 -14.69
N ARG A 35 -2.41 9.68 -15.43
CA ARG A 35 -3.81 9.48 -15.81
C ARG A 35 -4.29 8.09 -15.38
N VAL A 36 -5.50 8.07 -14.82
CA VAL A 36 -6.23 6.85 -14.47
C VAL A 36 -7.45 6.74 -15.37
N ALA A 37 -7.65 5.62 -16.03
CA ALA A 37 -8.81 5.33 -16.86
C ALA A 37 -9.71 4.28 -16.19
N PRO A 38 -11.02 4.25 -16.49
CA PRO A 38 -11.88 3.15 -16.07
C PRO A 38 -11.49 1.86 -16.82
N ALA A 39 -11.56 0.73 -16.14
CA ALA A 39 -11.44 -0.59 -16.73
C ALA A 39 -12.83 -1.20 -16.98
N PRO A 40 -12.99 -2.16 -17.95
CA PRO A 40 -14.28 -2.74 -18.30
C PRO A 40 -15.00 -3.45 -17.16
N ASP A 41 -14.28 -3.97 -16.17
CA ASP A 41 -14.79 -4.65 -14.97
C ASP A 41 -15.16 -3.67 -13.83
N GLY A 42 -15.16 -2.37 -14.12
CA GLY A 42 -15.40 -1.32 -13.12
C GLY A 42 -14.18 -1.00 -12.26
N GLY A 43 -13.03 -1.63 -12.50
CA GLY A 43 -11.74 -1.28 -11.91
C GLY A 43 -11.09 -0.07 -12.58
N LEU A 44 -9.80 0.10 -12.34
CA LEU A 44 -8.98 1.20 -12.83
C LEU A 44 -7.87 0.66 -13.75
N ARG A 45 -7.57 1.38 -14.82
CA ARG A 45 -6.49 1.06 -15.74
C ARG A 45 -5.38 2.10 -15.66
N LEU A 46 -4.16 1.63 -15.50
CA LEU A 46 -2.95 2.43 -15.39
C LEU A 46 -1.98 2.04 -16.52
N GLU A 47 -1.56 3.01 -17.33
CA GLU A 47 -0.67 2.77 -18.48
C GLU A 47 0.51 3.73 -18.55
N GLU A 48 0.54 4.74 -17.70
CA GLU A 48 1.61 5.75 -17.67
C GLU A 48 2.72 5.39 -16.68
N PRO A 49 3.96 5.86 -16.91
CA PRO A 49 5.13 5.48 -16.10
C PRO A 49 5.09 6.02 -14.67
N LYS A 50 4.27 7.02 -14.40
CA LYS A 50 4.10 7.58 -13.04
C LYS A 50 2.64 7.88 -12.80
N ILE A 51 2.03 7.16 -11.87
CA ILE A 51 0.63 7.38 -11.49
C ILE A 51 0.53 7.43 -9.98
N ARG A 52 -0.15 8.47 -9.49
CA ARG A 52 -0.47 8.65 -8.06
C ARG A 52 -1.90 9.12 -7.92
N ALA A 53 -2.62 8.46 -7.04
CA ALA A 53 -3.96 8.85 -6.68
C ALA A 53 -4.21 8.62 -5.18
N VAL A 54 -5.16 9.34 -4.62
CA VAL A 54 -5.68 9.15 -3.27
C VAL A 54 -7.20 9.19 -3.29
N ALA A 55 -7.83 8.49 -2.35
CA ALA A 55 -9.27 8.64 -2.15
C ALA A 55 -9.59 10.08 -1.69
N ARG A 56 -10.74 10.63 -2.09
CA ARG A 56 -11.18 11.97 -1.66
C ARG A 56 -11.56 12.01 -0.19
N ARG A 57 -11.94 10.85 0.37
CA ARG A 57 -12.36 10.72 1.77
C ARG A 57 -11.40 9.80 2.51
N THR A 58 -11.11 10.13 3.75
CA THR A 58 -10.35 9.24 4.63
C THR A 58 -11.24 8.08 5.05
N GLY A 59 -10.80 6.86 4.73
CA GLY A 59 -11.44 5.62 5.17
C GLY A 59 -11.02 5.22 6.60
N GLY A 60 -11.37 4.00 6.97
CA GLY A 60 -10.95 3.36 8.22
C GLY A 60 -9.50 2.85 8.17
N PRO A 61 -9.14 1.96 9.12
CA PRO A 61 -7.76 1.55 9.33
C PRO A 61 -7.24 0.51 8.32
N VAL A 62 -8.08 0.04 7.40
CA VAL A 62 -7.70 -0.98 6.42
C VAL A 62 -7.78 -0.42 5.01
N ALA A 63 -6.72 -0.61 4.24
CA ALA A 63 -6.69 -0.33 2.80
C ALA A 63 -6.13 -1.54 2.04
N GLU A 64 -6.72 -1.85 0.90
CA GLU A 64 -6.31 -2.97 0.05
C GLU A 64 -6.22 -2.53 -1.40
N LEU A 65 -5.15 -2.94 -2.07
CA LEU A 65 -4.95 -2.78 -3.49
C LEU A 65 -4.98 -4.17 -4.13
N ARG A 66 -5.98 -4.44 -4.96
CA ARG A 66 -6.05 -5.63 -5.81
C ARG A 66 -5.59 -5.24 -7.19
N PHE A 67 -4.69 -5.99 -7.80
CA PHE A 67 -4.18 -5.62 -9.10
C PHE A 67 -3.78 -6.82 -9.94
N THR A 68 -3.85 -6.65 -11.27
CA THR A 68 -3.21 -7.50 -12.26
C THR A 68 -2.10 -6.70 -12.92
N TYR A 69 -0.88 -7.24 -12.94
CA TYR A 69 0.24 -6.63 -13.64
C TYR A 69 0.16 -6.96 -15.14
N LEU A 70 0.22 -5.93 -15.99
CA LEU A 70 0.09 -6.06 -17.45
C LEU A 70 1.45 -5.89 -18.18
N GLY A 71 2.54 -5.91 -17.41
CA GLY A 71 3.88 -5.67 -17.93
C GLY A 71 4.36 -4.22 -17.78
N PRO A 72 5.59 -3.92 -18.20
CA PRO A 72 6.16 -2.58 -18.10
C PRO A 72 5.42 -1.58 -18.99
N THR A 73 5.53 -0.29 -18.65
CA THR A 73 5.06 0.79 -19.54
C THR A 73 5.94 0.89 -20.78
N ALA A 74 5.38 1.34 -21.92
CA ALA A 74 6.10 1.53 -23.17
C ALA A 74 7.29 2.51 -23.03
N LYS A 75 7.10 3.56 -22.24
CA LYS A 75 8.16 4.50 -21.82
C LYS A 75 8.39 4.34 -20.34
N GLN A 76 9.63 4.21 -19.91
CA GLN A 76 10.01 4.20 -18.52
C GLN A 76 10.68 5.51 -18.13
N LEU A 77 10.45 5.96 -16.89
CA LEU A 77 11.01 7.20 -16.36
C LEU A 77 11.68 6.93 -15.01
N PRO A 78 12.84 7.58 -14.75
CA PRO A 78 13.47 7.47 -13.43
C PRO A 78 12.60 8.12 -12.36
N LEU A 79 12.73 7.62 -11.13
CA LEU A 79 12.21 8.30 -9.95
C LEU A 79 12.93 9.63 -9.74
N SER A 80 12.43 10.48 -8.83
CA SER A 80 13.13 11.72 -8.44
C SER A 80 14.51 11.48 -7.84
N SER A 81 14.82 10.24 -7.42
CA SER A 81 16.16 9.82 -7.00
C SER A 81 17.12 9.50 -8.17
N GLY A 82 16.66 9.53 -9.41
CA GLY A 82 17.39 9.06 -10.58
C GLY A 82 17.33 7.53 -10.80
N GLU A 83 16.81 6.75 -9.85
CA GLU A 83 16.75 5.30 -9.96
C GLU A 83 15.61 4.86 -10.90
N MET A 84 15.91 3.98 -11.85
CA MET A 84 14.90 3.27 -12.63
C MET A 84 14.30 2.18 -11.77
N ARG A 85 12.98 2.25 -11.55
CA ARG A 85 12.29 1.29 -10.67
C ARG A 85 10.90 1.00 -11.17
N SER A 86 10.54 -0.29 -11.22
CA SER A 86 9.17 -0.76 -11.42
C SER A 86 8.58 -1.19 -10.08
N GLN A 87 7.45 -0.61 -9.71
CA GLN A 87 6.79 -0.90 -8.42
C GLN A 87 5.33 -0.48 -8.43
N VAL A 88 4.55 -1.08 -7.53
CA VAL A 88 3.17 -0.68 -7.23
C VAL A 88 2.94 -0.78 -5.72
N GLY A 89 2.03 0.02 -5.18
CA GLY A 89 1.71 -0.10 -3.77
C GLY A 89 0.72 0.93 -3.26
N LEU A 90 0.48 0.84 -1.96
CA LEU A 90 -0.42 1.70 -1.22
C LEU A 90 0.27 3.00 -0.78
N LYS A 91 -0.47 4.09 -0.87
CA LYS A 91 -0.28 5.30 -0.10
C LYS A 91 -1.20 5.22 1.11
N LEU A 92 -0.70 5.51 2.29
CA LEU A 92 -1.46 5.46 3.53
C LEU A 92 -1.29 6.78 4.25
N ARG A 93 -2.36 7.25 4.91
CA ARG A 93 -2.35 8.51 5.66
C ARG A 93 -1.77 9.68 4.84
N ALA A 94 -2.15 9.75 3.56
CA ALA A 94 -1.58 10.71 2.62
C ALA A 94 -2.20 12.10 2.82
N GLU A 95 -1.61 12.91 3.70
CA GLU A 95 -2.03 14.32 3.86
C GLU A 95 -1.81 15.11 2.57
N ASP A 96 -0.66 14.85 1.93
CA ASP A 96 -0.28 15.50 0.67
C ASP A 96 0.78 14.67 -0.09
N GLY A 97 1.50 15.29 -1.04
CA GLY A 97 2.56 14.65 -1.84
C GLY A 97 3.90 14.48 -1.11
N CYS A 98 4.06 15.12 0.05
CA CYS A 98 5.29 15.18 0.83
C CYS A 98 5.19 14.51 2.20
N ASN A 99 3.96 14.24 2.69
CA ASN A 99 3.68 13.78 4.03
C ASN A 99 2.72 12.57 4.00
N LEU A 100 3.27 11.35 3.98
CA LEU A 100 2.52 10.12 3.87
C LEU A 100 3.36 8.88 4.18
N LEU A 101 2.69 7.74 4.35
CA LEU A 101 3.30 6.42 4.36
C LEU A 101 3.15 5.76 2.99
N TYR A 102 4.11 4.92 2.66
CA TYR A 102 4.06 4.00 1.53
C TYR A 102 4.24 2.55 1.97
N ALA A 103 3.50 1.64 1.36
CA ALA A 103 3.77 0.20 1.35
C ALA A 103 3.92 -0.21 -0.13
N MET A 104 5.18 -0.28 -0.61
CA MET A 104 5.51 -0.47 -2.01
C MET A 104 6.07 -1.85 -2.29
N TRP A 105 5.45 -2.59 -3.20
CA TRP A 105 6.00 -3.82 -3.75
C TRP A 105 6.83 -3.48 -4.98
N ARG A 106 8.14 -3.68 -4.85
CA ARG A 106 9.11 -3.47 -5.92
C ARG A 106 9.22 -4.72 -6.77
N ILE A 107 9.23 -4.54 -8.09
CA ILE A 107 9.46 -5.59 -9.08
C ILE A 107 10.94 -5.61 -9.44
N GLU A 108 11.49 -4.43 -9.78
CA GLU A 108 12.89 -4.23 -10.17
C GLU A 108 13.36 -2.79 -9.89
N PRO A 109 14.64 -2.55 -9.72
CA PRO A 109 15.63 -3.53 -9.29
C PRO A 109 15.37 -3.92 -7.83
N LYS A 110 15.86 -5.06 -7.37
CA LYS A 110 15.75 -5.55 -5.98
C LYS A 110 14.29 -5.74 -5.55
N PRO A 111 13.65 -6.84 -6.00
CA PRO A 111 12.29 -7.18 -5.62
C PRO A 111 12.08 -7.21 -4.10
N GLY A 112 10.89 -6.84 -3.65
CA GLY A 112 10.55 -6.89 -2.23
C GLY A 112 9.53 -5.85 -1.81
N LEU A 113 8.99 -6.03 -0.61
CA LEU A 113 8.11 -5.07 0.04
C LEU A 113 8.91 -4.07 0.87
N VAL A 114 8.65 -2.78 0.68
CA VAL A 114 9.25 -1.70 1.46
C VAL A 114 8.16 -0.83 2.03
N VAL A 115 8.19 -0.63 3.34
CA VAL A 115 7.37 0.38 4.03
C VAL A 115 8.24 1.58 4.35
N SER A 116 7.79 2.77 3.95
CA SER A 116 8.54 4.00 4.19
C SER A 116 7.62 5.15 4.59
N LEU A 117 8.12 5.99 5.48
CA LEU A 117 7.56 7.30 5.79
C LEU A 117 8.23 8.32 4.87
N LYS A 118 7.44 9.19 4.26
CA LYS A 118 7.88 10.44 3.66
C LYS A 118 7.36 11.57 4.52
N ARG A 119 8.25 12.38 5.09
CA ARG A 119 7.90 13.46 6.00
C ARG A 119 8.71 14.72 5.69
N ASN A 120 8.03 15.76 5.26
CA ASN A 120 8.59 17.06 4.92
C ASN A 120 7.67 18.15 5.47
N PRO A 121 7.78 18.49 6.77
CA PRO A 121 6.96 19.54 7.37
C PRO A 121 7.11 20.85 6.61
N GLY A 122 5.98 21.52 6.32
CA GLY A 122 5.96 22.78 5.58
C GLY A 122 6.07 22.65 4.06
N GLN A 123 6.22 21.44 3.52
CA GLN A 123 6.16 21.15 2.07
C GLN A 123 4.97 20.25 1.77
N HIS A 124 4.19 20.58 0.73
CA HIS A 124 2.93 19.90 0.43
C HIS A 124 2.85 19.35 -0.99
N ARG A 125 3.59 19.93 -1.92
CA ARG A 125 3.60 19.49 -3.32
C ARG A 125 4.81 18.60 -3.60
N SER A 126 4.59 17.52 -4.33
CA SER A 126 5.65 16.56 -4.67
C SER A 126 6.87 17.21 -5.34
N ASP A 127 6.68 18.29 -6.08
CA ASP A 127 7.76 19.03 -6.73
C ASP A 127 8.63 19.79 -5.73
N ASP A 128 8.06 20.24 -4.60
CA ASP A 128 8.79 20.99 -3.57
C ASP A 128 9.71 20.06 -2.77
N CYS A 129 9.22 18.88 -2.39
CA CYS A 129 9.96 17.93 -1.56
C CYS A 129 10.79 16.91 -2.35
N GLY A 130 10.49 16.71 -3.64
CA GLY A 130 11.23 15.81 -4.51
C GLY A 130 11.45 14.43 -3.87
N ASN A 131 12.72 14.02 -3.76
CA ASN A 131 13.14 12.78 -3.10
C ASN A 131 13.51 12.98 -1.61
N GLY A 132 13.23 14.11 -1.01
CA GLY A 132 13.51 14.40 0.39
C GLY A 132 12.57 13.71 1.37
N GLY A 133 13.02 13.58 2.62
CA GLY A 133 12.21 13.15 3.76
C GLY A 133 11.83 11.67 3.82
N TYR A 134 12.43 10.80 3.01
CA TYR A 134 12.15 9.38 3.06
C TYR A 134 12.93 8.67 4.18
N THR A 135 12.20 7.89 4.98
CA THR A 135 12.75 6.97 5.97
C THR A 135 12.14 5.59 5.76
N ASN A 136 12.96 4.58 5.45
CA ASN A 136 12.51 3.20 5.40
C ASN A 136 12.27 2.68 6.82
N LEU A 137 11.07 2.20 7.09
CA LEU A 137 10.71 1.64 8.38
C LEU A 137 11.17 0.18 8.45
N ARG A 138 11.78 -0.19 9.57
CA ARG A 138 12.22 -1.58 9.80
C ARG A 138 11.07 -2.39 10.38
N PRO A 139 10.77 -3.58 9.82
CA PRO A 139 9.76 -4.45 10.40
C PRO A 139 10.28 -5.11 11.70
N LYS A 140 9.37 -5.39 12.64
CA LYS A 140 9.61 -6.37 13.71
C LYS A 140 9.61 -7.79 13.15
N ARG A 141 8.75 -8.04 12.14
CA ARG A 141 8.66 -9.29 11.38
C ARG A 141 8.47 -8.96 9.90
N GLY A 142 9.20 -9.63 9.03
CA GLY A 142 9.12 -9.44 7.60
C GLY A 142 9.37 -10.74 6.84
N ALA A 143 8.66 -10.92 5.72
CA ALA A 143 8.88 -12.01 4.79
C ALA A 143 9.71 -11.53 3.59
N ARG A 144 10.45 -12.45 2.96
CA ARG A 144 11.08 -12.18 1.67
C ARG A 144 10.01 -12.28 0.58
N ILE A 145 9.73 -11.17 -0.08
CA ILE A 145 8.77 -11.08 -1.17
C ILE A 145 9.55 -10.96 -2.49
N GLY A 146 9.21 -11.84 -3.46
CA GLY A 146 9.81 -11.83 -4.81
C GLY A 146 9.18 -10.77 -5.72
N ALA A 147 9.63 -10.74 -6.99
CA ALA A 147 8.92 -10.08 -8.06
C ALA A 147 7.71 -10.91 -8.48
N PHE A 148 6.75 -10.28 -9.14
CA PHE A 148 5.62 -10.93 -9.80
C PHE A 148 5.71 -10.75 -11.31
N LEU A 149 5.04 -11.63 -12.06
CA LEU A 149 5.09 -11.67 -13.51
C LEU A 149 3.87 -11.01 -14.17
N SER A 150 4.01 -10.68 -15.44
CA SER A 150 2.89 -10.16 -16.22
C SER A 150 1.76 -11.20 -16.31
N GLY A 151 0.52 -10.76 -16.11
CA GLY A 151 -0.68 -11.58 -16.05
C GLY A 151 -1.07 -12.06 -14.66
N GLU A 152 -0.18 -11.97 -13.68
CA GLU A 152 -0.48 -12.40 -12.31
C GLU A 152 -1.37 -11.38 -11.59
N ARG A 153 -2.30 -11.91 -10.78
CA ARG A 153 -3.18 -11.11 -9.92
C ARG A 153 -2.69 -11.21 -8.49
N HIS A 154 -2.58 -10.07 -7.84
CA HIS A 154 -2.06 -9.95 -6.48
C HIS A 154 -2.86 -8.98 -5.62
N THR A 155 -2.63 -9.05 -4.31
CA THR A 155 -3.16 -8.11 -3.34
C THR A 155 -2.07 -7.56 -2.43
N ILE A 156 -2.17 -6.26 -2.11
CA ILE A 156 -1.43 -5.62 -1.03
C ILE A 156 -2.47 -5.07 -0.06
N ARG A 157 -2.52 -5.59 1.15
CA ARG A 157 -3.44 -5.13 2.20
C ARG A 157 -2.65 -4.55 3.36
N ALA A 158 -3.01 -3.36 3.79
CA ALA A 158 -2.45 -2.69 4.95
C ALA A 158 -3.52 -2.57 6.04
N GLU A 159 -3.18 -2.99 7.25
CA GLU A 159 -4.04 -2.94 8.44
C GLU A 159 -3.32 -2.18 9.54
N GLN A 160 -3.96 -1.14 10.07
CA GLN A 160 -3.39 -0.36 11.16
C GLN A 160 -4.24 -0.51 12.42
N ARG A 161 -3.57 -0.72 13.56
CA ARG A 161 -4.19 -0.74 14.89
C ARG A 161 -3.33 0.11 15.83
N GLY A 162 -3.82 1.30 16.17
CA GLY A 162 -3.01 2.26 16.92
C GLY A 162 -1.75 2.65 16.14
N ASP A 163 -0.59 2.37 16.71
CA ASP A 163 0.73 2.55 16.07
C ASP A 163 1.26 1.30 15.36
N GLU A 164 0.59 0.16 15.47
CA GLU A 164 0.98 -1.05 14.76
C GLU A 164 0.47 -1.04 13.32
N LEU A 165 1.36 -1.34 12.38
CA LEU A 165 1.03 -1.56 10.98
C LEU A 165 1.39 -2.98 10.58
N ARG A 166 0.46 -3.64 9.89
CA ARG A 166 0.64 -4.92 9.24
C ARG A 166 0.37 -4.79 7.76
N VAL A 167 1.26 -5.32 6.93
CA VAL A 167 1.06 -5.40 5.48
C VAL A 167 1.06 -6.86 5.06
N LEU A 168 0.00 -7.26 4.36
CA LEU A 168 -0.14 -8.59 3.80
C LEU A 168 0.02 -8.53 2.28
N ILE A 169 0.66 -9.55 1.74
CA ILE A 169 0.72 -9.84 0.31
C ILE A 169 -0.02 -11.15 0.08
N ASP A 170 -1.04 -11.12 -0.77
CA ASP A 170 -1.88 -12.29 -1.09
C ASP A 170 -2.40 -13.00 0.17
N GLY A 171 -2.84 -12.21 1.17
CA GLY A 171 -3.35 -12.70 2.44
C GLY A 171 -2.28 -13.15 3.44
N GLN A 172 -0.99 -13.21 3.06
CA GLN A 172 0.09 -13.62 3.94
C GLN A 172 0.82 -12.43 4.55
N PRO A 173 1.14 -12.45 5.86
CA PRO A 173 1.92 -11.39 6.49
C PRO A 173 3.29 -11.20 5.83
N ALA A 174 3.53 -10.01 5.31
CA ALA A 174 4.75 -9.66 4.60
C ALA A 174 5.60 -8.64 5.35
N TRP A 175 4.96 -7.77 6.16
CA TRP A 175 5.63 -6.79 6.99
C TRP A 175 4.77 -6.47 8.21
N GLU A 176 5.36 -6.50 9.40
CA GLU A 176 4.71 -6.10 10.66
C GLU A 176 5.68 -5.22 11.46
N GLY A 177 5.22 -4.07 11.93
CA GLY A 177 6.05 -3.14 12.67
C GLY A 177 5.28 -2.02 13.35
N VAL A 178 6.00 -1.19 14.10
CA VAL A 178 5.45 -0.03 14.80
C VAL A 178 5.77 1.22 13.99
N LEU A 179 4.77 2.05 13.83
CA LEU A 179 4.89 3.35 13.19
C LEU A 179 5.44 4.37 14.20
N PRO A 180 6.39 5.21 13.80
CA PRO A 180 6.85 6.30 14.65
C PRO A 180 5.77 7.39 14.82
N PRO A 181 5.86 8.24 15.86
CA PRO A 181 4.87 9.29 16.12
C PRO A 181 4.60 10.21 14.92
N GLU A 182 5.63 10.51 14.12
CA GLU A 182 5.51 11.35 12.91
C GLU A 182 4.64 10.69 11.84
N ALA A 183 4.57 9.36 11.80
CA ALA A 183 3.71 8.62 10.90
C ALA A 183 2.28 8.49 11.43
N THR A 184 2.12 8.28 12.74
CA THR A 184 0.80 8.17 13.38
C THR A 184 0.07 9.50 13.47
N SER A 185 0.77 10.62 13.44
CA SER A 185 0.18 11.96 13.41
C SER A 185 -0.46 12.34 12.07
N LEU A 186 -0.08 11.69 10.96
CA LEU A 186 -0.66 11.95 9.64
C LEU A 186 -2.15 11.56 9.59
N GLN A 187 -2.99 12.33 8.91
CA GLN A 187 -4.47 12.20 8.92
C GLN A 187 -5.09 12.06 7.51
N GLY A 188 -4.30 11.77 6.50
CA GLY A 188 -4.78 11.71 5.12
C GLY A 188 -5.44 10.37 4.73
N PRO A 189 -6.08 10.31 3.55
CA PRO A 189 -6.69 9.11 3.01
C PRO A 189 -5.67 8.06 2.56
N ALA A 190 -6.20 6.88 2.23
CA ALA A 190 -5.46 5.88 1.48
C ALA A 190 -5.48 6.20 -0.03
N GLY A 191 -4.54 5.61 -0.75
CA GLY A 191 -4.43 5.73 -2.19
C GLY A 191 -3.45 4.71 -2.75
N PHE A 192 -2.99 4.95 -3.98
CA PHE A 192 -2.02 4.09 -4.63
C PHE A 192 -0.96 4.89 -5.39
N ARG A 193 0.13 4.22 -5.65
CA ARG A 193 1.24 4.66 -6.50
C ARG A 193 1.69 3.52 -7.39
N SER A 194 1.95 3.83 -8.67
CA SER A 194 2.70 2.96 -9.55
C SER A 194 3.84 3.72 -10.23
N ASP A 195 4.94 3.02 -10.47
CA ASP A 195 6.06 3.52 -11.26
C ASP A 195 6.43 2.44 -12.29
N ASN A 196 6.50 2.82 -13.57
CA ASN A 196 6.99 2.06 -14.73
C ASN A 196 6.26 0.72 -15.01
N GLY A 197 5.09 0.50 -14.45
CA GLY A 197 4.28 -0.69 -14.70
C GLY A 197 2.88 -0.32 -15.19
N ARG A 198 2.28 -1.19 -16.02
CA ARG A 198 0.88 -1.13 -16.43
C ARG A 198 0.06 -2.07 -15.55
N TYR A 199 -1.10 -1.61 -15.11
CA TYR A 199 -1.93 -2.35 -14.18
C TYR A 199 -3.42 -2.21 -14.50
N GLN A 200 -4.17 -3.24 -14.19
CA GLN A 200 -5.59 -3.16 -13.90
C GLN A 200 -5.74 -3.34 -12.40
N LEU A 201 -6.40 -2.42 -11.71
CA LEU A 201 -6.43 -2.46 -10.26
C LEU A 201 -7.73 -1.92 -9.65
N GLU A 202 -7.92 -2.23 -8.38
CA GLU A 202 -8.97 -1.72 -7.50
C GLU A 202 -8.33 -1.24 -6.20
N LEU A 203 -8.73 -0.06 -5.74
CA LEU A 203 -8.47 0.40 -4.38
C LEU A 203 -9.71 0.14 -3.54
N LEU A 204 -9.53 -0.54 -2.41
CA LEU A 204 -10.58 -0.77 -1.44
C LEU A 204 -10.17 -0.19 -0.09
N VAL A 205 -11.13 0.36 0.65
CA VAL A 205 -10.91 0.92 1.98
C VAL A 205 -12.01 0.45 2.93
N SER A 206 -11.69 0.27 4.21
CA SER A 206 -12.71 0.05 5.23
C SER A 206 -13.43 1.36 5.55
N GLU A 207 -14.66 1.24 6.02
CA GLU A 207 -15.37 2.36 6.63
C GLU A 207 -14.71 2.77 7.96
N ARG A 208 -14.98 4.00 8.39
CA ARG A 208 -14.51 4.52 9.68
C ARG A 208 -15.28 3.94 10.84
#